data_95db68fd6aa5c59b32e3643d97320b8a
#
_entry.id   95db68fd6aa5c59b32e3643d97320b8a
#
_cell.length_a   1.000
_cell.length_b   1.000
_cell.length_c   1.000
_cell.angle_alpha   90.00
_cell.angle_beta   90.00
_cell.angle_gamma   90.00
#
_symmetry.space_group_name_H-M   'P 1'
#
loop_
_entity.id
_entity.type
_entity.pdbx_description
1 polymer ?
#
loop_
_entity_poly.entity_id
_entity_poly.type
_entity_poly.pdbx_seq_one_letter_code
_entity_poly.pdbx_strand_id
1 'polypeptide(L)'
;MTLQNDSGDEPKLAKNETIKEASNLLRGTIAEGLLDDSTGALASDDTQLTKFHGIYQQDDRDIRRERRKAKLEPAYSFMTRVRLPGGACTPQQWLDMDAFCTDYANGTLKLTTRQAFQLHGIIKKNLKLTIRKINDSLMDTVAACGDVNRNVMCNPNPNQSRLHAEALEVARAISAHLTPATRAYHEIWLEDENGEKQKITPDPEPEEEPIYGKTYLPRKFKAAVAVPPSNDVDLFANDLGFVAVIEDDEIVGYTVTVGGGMGMNHGQAKTFPRLADVLGFCTPEQVTDVAEKIVTTQRDYGDRTDRKHARLKYTIEDRGLDWFRGEVESRLGYALGQARPFEFDHNGDRYGWVDDENGNSHLTLFIQNGCVVDTDEFPM
;
A
#
# COMPACT_ATOMS: atom_id res chain seq x y z
N MET A 1 -39.03 -6.77 17.60
CA MET A 1 -39.58 -5.42 17.84
C MET A 1 -38.55 -4.43 17.30
N THR A 2 -38.76 -4.03 16.09
CA THR A 2 -37.89 -3.15 15.28
C THR A 2 -38.20 -1.71 15.70
N LEU A 3 -37.26 -1.03 16.31
CA LEU A 3 -37.32 0.42 16.46
C LEU A 3 -36.78 1.04 15.17
N GLN A 4 -37.68 1.43 14.29
CA GLN A 4 -37.44 2.41 13.24
C GLN A 4 -37.13 3.74 13.94
N ASN A 5 -35.88 4.22 13.80
CA ASN A 5 -35.57 5.63 13.96
C ASN A 5 -35.73 6.29 12.61
N ASP A 6 -36.89 6.87 12.41
CA ASP A 6 -37.23 7.73 11.28
C ASP A 6 -36.78 9.17 11.63
N SER A 7 -35.49 9.45 11.47
CA SER A 7 -34.96 10.79 11.33
C SER A 7 -34.15 10.82 10.06
N GLY A 8 -34.66 11.53 9.05
CA GLY A 8 -34.13 11.63 7.69
C GLY A 8 -32.78 12.36 7.56
N ASP A 9 -31.87 12.18 8.49
CA ASP A 9 -30.49 12.63 8.39
C ASP A 9 -29.65 11.48 7.80
N GLU A 10 -29.10 11.66 6.60
CA GLU A 10 -28.09 10.77 6.06
C GLU A 10 -26.93 10.64 7.06
N PRO A 11 -26.39 9.41 7.27
CA PRO A 11 -25.33 9.21 8.23
C PRO A 11 -24.11 10.06 7.86
N LYS A 12 -23.62 10.87 8.81
CA LYS A 12 -22.51 11.80 8.62
C LYS A 12 -21.24 11.03 8.24
N LEU A 13 -20.68 11.33 7.07
CA LEU A 13 -19.44 10.75 6.61
C LEU A 13 -18.24 11.11 7.51
N ALA A 14 -17.27 10.21 7.59
CA ALA A 14 -16.00 10.48 8.26
C ALA A 14 -15.26 11.65 7.57
N LYS A 15 -14.59 12.50 8.35
CA LYS A 15 -13.88 13.70 7.83
C LYS A 15 -12.97 13.38 6.62
N ASN A 16 -12.32 12.21 6.60
CA ASN A 16 -11.47 11.83 5.47
C ASN A 16 -12.25 11.68 4.14
N GLU A 17 -13.52 11.29 4.20
CA GLU A 17 -14.34 11.15 2.99
C GLU A 17 -14.64 12.52 2.38
N THR A 18 -14.98 13.50 3.21
CA THR A 18 -15.23 14.89 2.75
C THR A 18 -13.95 15.55 2.22
N ILE A 19 -12.79 15.27 2.83
CA ILE A 19 -11.49 15.76 2.32
C ILE A 19 -11.22 15.17 0.93
N LYS A 20 -11.38 13.84 0.75
CA LYS A 20 -11.15 13.19 -0.54
C LYS A 20 -12.11 13.72 -1.61
N GLU A 21 -13.37 13.90 -1.28
CA GLU A 21 -14.37 14.41 -2.20
C GLU A 21 -14.08 15.81 -2.69
N ALA A 22 -13.64 16.71 -1.79
CA ALA A 22 -13.31 18.10 -2.10
C ALA A 22 -11.90 18.29 -2.71
N SER A 23 -11.12 17.22 -2.86
CA SER A 23 -9.68 17.30 -3.08
C SER A 23 -9.23 17.58 -4.51
N ASN A 24 -10.14 17.72 -5.46
CA ASN A 24 -9.79 17.82 -6.88
C ASN A 24 -8.83 16.69 -7.31
N LEU A 25 -9.32 15.45 -7.29
CA LEU A 25 -8.54 14.24 -7.64
C LEU A 25 -7.29 14.05 -6.77
N LEU A 26 -7.42 14.21 -5.45
CA LEU A 26 -6.37 14.08 -4.44
C LEU A 26 -5.23 15.13 -4.54
N ARG A 27 -5.39 16.19 -5.33
CA ARG A 27 -4.39 17.26 -5.45
C ARG A 27 -4.40 18.18 -4.24
N GLY A 28 -5.59 18.54 -3.75
CA GLY A 28 -5.73 19.53 -2.68
C GLY A 28 -5.02 20.84 -3.02
N THR A 29 -4.31 21.40 -2.05
CA THR A 29 -3.43 22.57 -2.17
C THR A 29 -1.96 22.20 -1.95
N ILE A 30 -1.58 20.94 -2.28
CA ILE A 30 -0.23 20.40 -2.03
C ILE A 30 0.83 21.20 -2.81
N ALA A 31 0.55 21.57 -4.05
CA ALA A 31 1.50 22.30 -4.90
C ALA A 31 1.82 23.67 -4.32
N GLU A 32 0.81 24.42 -3.89
CA GLU A 32 0.93 25.72 -3.25
C GLU A 32 1.62 25.58 -1.89
N GLY A 33 1.24 24.57 -1.09
CA GLY A 33 1.85 24.28 0.20
C GLY A 33 3.34 23.94 0.12
N LEU A 34 3.80 23.33 -0.98
CA LEU A 34 5.22 23.05 -1.22
C LEU A 34 6.03 24.31 -1.57
N LEU A 35 5.37 25.38 -2.05
CA LEU A 35 5.99 26.66 -2.37
C LEU A 35 5.97 27.66 -1.20
N ASP A 36 5.20 27.39 -0.16
CA ASP A 36 5.10 28.23 1.03
C ASP A 36 6.30 27.99 1.96
N ASP A 37 7.27 28.88 1.98
CA ASP A 37 8.45 28.81 2.84
C ASP A 37 8.20 29.35 4.26
N SER A 38 7.01 29.86 4.58
CA SER A 38 6.68 30.41 5.90
C SER A 38 6.55 29.35 7.00
N THR A 39 6.31 28.10 6.62
CA THR A 39 6.15 26.96 7.53
C THR A 39 6.83 25.72 6.98
N GLY A 40 7.30 24.82 7.86
CA GLY A 40 7.77 23.48 7.47
C GLY A 40 6.66 22.46 7.22
N ALA A 41 5.38 22.83 7.45
CA ALA A 41 4.21 21.97 7.31
C ALA A 41 3.49 22.14 5.96
N LEU A 42 2.61 21.20 5.66
CA LEU A 42 1.52 21.31 4.70
C LEU A 42 0.19 21.55 5.42
N ALA A 43 -0.82 22.01 4.71
CA ALA A 43 -2.16 22.20 5.26
C ALA A 43 -2.73 20.92 5.86
N SER A 44 -3.56 21.03 6.89
CA SER A 44 -4.10 19.89 7.64
C SER A 44 -4.77 18.84 6.75
N ASP A 45 -5.57 19.27 5.78
CA ASP A 45 -6.30 18.35 4.90
C ASP A 45 -5.37 17.74 3.85
N ASP A 46 -4.38 18.49 3.35
CA ASP A 46 -3.33 17.98 2.45
C ASP A 46 -2.51 16.88 3.11
N THR A 47 -2.33 16.89 4.43
CA THR A 47 -1.65 15.78 5.14
C THR A 47 -2.41 14.44 5.02
N GLN A 48 -3.69 14.44 4.68
CA GLN A 48 -4.44 13.23 4.38
C GLN A 48 -4.24 12.81 2.91
N LEU A 49 -4.20 13.79 2.01
CA LEU A 49 -4.05 13.57 0.57
C LEU A 49 -2.63 13.10 0.21
N THR A 50 -1.59 13.69 0.82
CA THR A 50 -0.20 13.26 0.59
C THR A 50 0.05 11.78 0.88
N LYS A 51 -0.79 11.14 1.70
CA LYS A 51 -0.70 9.70 1.95
C LYS A 51 -0.88 8.87 0.68
N PHE A 52 -1.74 9.29 -0.24
CA PHE A 52 -1.94 8.62 -1.52
C PHE A 52 -0.71 8.72 -2.43
N HIS A 53 0.10 9.75 -2.21
CA HIS A 53 1.40 9.95 -2.84
C HIS A 53 2.56 9.28 -2.08
N GLY A 54 2.25 8.43 -1.09
CA GLY A 54 3.25 7.72 -0.28
C GLY A 54 3.90 8.55 0.82
N ILE A 55 3.39 9.74 1.11
CA ILE A 55 4.03 10.73 1.97
C ILE A 55 3.24 10.94 3.27
N TYR A 56 3.95 11.01 4.40
CA TYR A 56 3.40 11.36 5.71
C TYR A 56 4.15 12.53 6.31
N GLN A 57 3.43 13.59 6.67
CA GLN A 57 3.98 14.62 7.52
C GLN A 57 4.13 14.10 8.95
N GLN A 58 5.29 14.34 9.52
CA GLN A 58 5.70 13.97 10.87
C GLN A 58 6.32 15.17 11.56
N ASP A 59 6.63 15.06 12.84
CA ASP A 59 7.48 15.99 13.57
C ASP A 59 8.37 15.23 14.54
N ASP A 60 9.48 15.81 14.90
CA ASP A 60 10.40 15.24 15.88
C ASP A 60 9.75 15.27 17.28
N ARG A 61 9.48 14.08 17.80
CA ARG A 61 8.80 13.90 19.09
C ARG A 61 9.70 14.21 20.28
N ASP A 62 11.01 14.04 20.12
CA ASP A 62 11.96 14.15 21.23
C ASP A 62 12.13 15.61 21.63
N ILE A 63 12.19 16.52 20.66
CA ILE A 63 12.32 17.96 20.88
C ILE A 63 10.99 18.71 20.88
N ARG A 64 9.86 18.04 20.62
CA ARG A 64 8.51 18.68 20.53
C ARG A 64 8.17 19.50 21.77
N ARG A 65 8.46 19.00 22.97
CA ARG A 65 8.17 19.69 24.23
C ARG A 65 8.98 20.97 24.39
N GLU A 66 10.25 20.93 24.04
CA GLU A 66 11.16 22.08 24.12
C GLU A 66 10.76 23.17 23.14
N ARG A 67 10.51 22.78 21.88
CA ARG A 67 10.04 23.72 20.85
C ARG A 67 8.72 24.40 21.25
N ARG A 68 7.76 23.62 21.80
CA ARG A 68 6.50 24.19 22.32
C ARG A 68 6.73 25.21 23.45
N LYS A 69 7.64 24.94 24.39
CA LYS A 69 8.01 25.89 25.45
C LYS A 69 8.62 27.19 24.90
N ALA A 70 9.45 27.04 23.87
CA ALA A 70 10.07 28.15 23.17
C ALA A 70 9.14 28.86 22.17
N LYS A 71 7.85 28.47 22.06
CA LYS A 71 6.86 28.97 21.08
C LYS A 71 7.32 28.86 19.63
N LEU A 72 8.16 27.88 19.35
CA LEU A 72 8.61 27.55 17.99
C LEU A 72 7.66 26.57 17.33
N GLU A 73 7.61 26.60 16.00
CA GLU A 73 6.93 25.61 15.19
C GLU A 73 7.48 24.20 15.51
N PRO A 74 6.65 23.11 15.46
CA PRO A 74 7.17 21.75 15.52
C PRO A 74 8.28 21.53 14.47
N ALA A 75 9.25 20.66 14.78
CA ALA A 75 10.28 20.31 13.80
C ALA A 75 9.66 19.33 12.78
N TYR A 76 8.95 19.87 11.79
CA TYR A 76 8.29 19.10 10.77
C TYR A 76 9.28 18.39 9.84
N SER A 77 8.96 17.16 9.53
CA SER A 77 9.64 16.36 8.52
C SER A 77 8.62 15.45 7.80
N PHE A 78 9.08 14.78 6.76
CA PHE A 78 8.23 13.87 5.99
C PHE A 78 8.86 12.49 5.94
N MET A 79 8.00 11.47 6.01
CA MET A 79 8.32 10.11 5.64
C MET A 79 7.80 9.86 4.24
N THR A 80 8.65 9.32 3.38
CA THR A 80 8.27 8.84 2.05
C THR A 80 8.37 7.32 2.00
N ARG A 81 7.34 6.67 1.46
CA ARG A 81 7.32 5.21 1.24
C ARG A 81 7.38 4.92 -0.25
N VAL A 82 8.29 4.03 -0.62
CA VAL A 82 8.47 3.56 -2.00
C VAL A 82 7.74 2.24 -2.17
N ARG A 83 7.00 2.10 -3.26
CA ARG A 83 6.27 0.89 -3.62
C ARG A 83 7.20 -0.07 -4.33
N LEU A 84 7.23 -1.33 -3.89
CA LEU A 84 8.03 -2.42 -4.44
C LEU A 84 7.19 -3.71 -4.45
N PRO A 85 6.48 -4.03 -5.51
CA PRO A 85 5.68 -5.26 -5.58
C PRO A 85 6.55 -6.49 -5.35
N GLY A 86 6.14 -7.34 -4.39
CA GLY A 86 6.92 -8.49 -3.95
C GLY A 86 8.25 -8.18 -3.27
N GLY A 87 8.53 -6.91 -2.96
CA GLY A 87 9.78 -6.49 -2.34
C GLY A 87 11.01 -6.57 -3.23
N ALA A 88 10.84 -6.85 -4.52
CA ALA A 88 11.96 -7.01 -5.44
C ALA A 88 12.48 -5.66 -5.95
N CYS A 89 13.77 -5.44 -5.81
CA CYS A 89 14.48 -4.30 -6.38
C CYS A 89 15.80 -4.76 -7.04
N THR A 90 16.30 -3.95 -7.98
CA THR A 90 17.61 -4.18 -8.57
C THR A 90 18.73 -3.71 -7.64
N PRO A 91 19.98 -4.18 -7.80
CA PRO A 91 21.12 -3.65 -7.04
C PRO A 91 21.26 -2.13 -7.19
N GLN A 92 21.04 -1.58 -8.40
CA GLN A 92 21.11 -0.14 -8.61
C GLN A 92 20.03 0.61 -7.83
N GLN A 93 18.79 0.11 -7.80
CA GLN A 93 17.71 0.71 -7.01
C GLN A 93 18.02 0.70 -5.51
N TRP A 94 18.70 -0.34 -5.02
CA TRP A 94 19.16 -0.38 -3.64
C TRP A 94 20.20 0.71 -3.36
N LEU A 95 21.24 0.84 -4.22
CA LEU A 95 22.26 1.87 -4.09
C LEU A 95 21.68 3.29 -4.21
N ASP A 96 20.71 3.48 -5.08
CA ASP A 96 20.01 4.76 -5.20
C ASP A 96 19.26 5.10 -3.92
N MET A 97 18.57 4.13 -3.31
CA MET A 97 17.84 4.33 -2.04
C MET A 97 18.78 4.62 -0.88
N ASP A 98 19.94 3.99 -0.84
CA ASP A 98 21.01 4.28 0.11
C ASP A 98 21.49 5.72 -0.02
N ALA A 99 21.85 6.14 -1.23
CA ALA A 99 22.24 7.51 -1.51
C ALA A 99 21.13 8.52 -1.11
N PHE A 100 19.85 8.22 -1.42
CA PHE A 100 18.75 9.14 -1.09
C PHE A 100 18.50 9.24 0.40
N CYS A 101 18.72 8.17 1.18
CA CYS A 101 18.56 8.27 2.62
C CYS A 101 19.65 9.13 3.27
N THR A 102 20.85 9.14 2.71
CA THR A 102 21.97 9.98 3.14
C THR A 102 21.79 11.43 2.72
N ASP A 103 21.45 11.67 1.44
CA ASP A 103 21.44 13.03 0.86
C ASP A 103 20.19 13.83 1.25
N TYR A 104 19.03 13.19 1.38
CA TYR A 104 17.73 13.87 1.49
C TYR A 104 16.93 13.53 2.74
N ALA A 105 17.30 12.47 3.44
CA ALA A 105 16.59 11.96 4.61
C ALA A 105 17.46 12.01 5.88
N ASN A 106 17.23 11.16 6.84
CA ASN A 106 17.96 11.14 8.11
C ASN A 106 19.14 10.14 8.16
N GLY A 107 19.62 9.65 7.02
CA GLY A 107 20.72 8.69 6.95
C GLY A 107 20.33 7.27 7.34
N THR A 108 19.04 6.96 7.40
CA THR A 108 18.56 5.61 7.75
C THR A 108 17.58 5.10 6.71
N LEU A 109 17.90 3.99 6.05
CA LEU A 109 16.98 3.27 5.17
C LEU A 109 16.11 2.33 6.01
N LYS A 110 14.80 2.42 5.84
CA LYS A 110 13.84 1.53 6.50
C LYS A 110 13.25 0.52 5.52
N LEU A 111 13.35 -0.76 5.89
CA LEU A 111 12.63 -1.87 5.26
C LEU A 111 11.36 -2.15 6.06
N THR A 112 10.23 -2.26 5.39
CA THR A 112 8.95 -2.46 6.08
C THR A 112 8.50 -3.91 6.03
N THR A 113 7.66 -4.31 6.99
CA THR A 113 6.96 -5.62 6.98
C THR A 113 5.99 -5.78 5.80
N ARG A 114 5.92 -4.81 4.89
CA ARG A 114 5.17 -4.87 3.63
C ARG A 114 6.10 -4.73 2.43
N GLN A 115 7.32 -5.20 2.56
CA GLN A 115 8.28 -5.27 1.45
C GLN A 115 8.38 -3.94 0.68
N ALA A 116 8.60 -2.84 1.40
CA ALA A 116 8.68 -1.50 0.85
C ALA A 116 9.76 -0.70 1.56
N PHE A 117 10.39 0.25 0.86
CA PHE A 117 11.32 1.18 1.48
C PHE A 117 10.61 2.35 2.16
N GLN A 118 11.24 2.91 3.20
CA GLN A 118 10.86 4.21 3.77
C GLN A 118 12.09 5.06 4.02
N LEU A 119 11.97 6.33 3.65
CA LEU A 119 12.88 7.39 4.01
C LEU A 119 12.20 8.29 5.05
N HIS A 120 12.91 8.64 6.12
CA HIS A 120 12.40 9.48 7.19
C HIS A 120 13.25 10.75 7.33
N GLY A 121 12.67 11.79 7.90
CA GLY A 121 13.40 13.04 8.17
C GLY A 121 13.54 13.97 6.97
N ILE A 122 12.86 13.70 5.84
CA ILE A 122 12.88 14.57 4.67
C ILE A 122 12.24 15.91 5.05
N ILE A 123 12.93 17.03 4.83
CA ILE A 123 12.35 18.37 5.02
C ILE A 123 11.51 18.78 3.81
N LYS A 124 10.51 19.64 4.00
CA LYS A 124 9.57 20.07 2.95
C LYS A 124 10.28 20.55 1.67
N LYS A 125 11.34 21.32 1.82
CA LYS A 125 12.17 21.83 0.72
C LYS A 125 12.74 20.72 -0.19
N ASN A 126 13.07 19.57 0.37
CA ASN A 126 13.67 18.45 -0.37
C ASN A 126 12.64 17.47 -0.91
N LEU A 127 11.37 17.56 -0.48
CA LEU A 127 10.35 16.54 -0.77
C LEU A 127 10.15 16.33 -2.27
N LYS A 128 9.99 17.40 -3.06
CA LYS A 128 9.82 17.34 -4.51
C LYS A 128 11.03 16.68 -5.19
N LEU A 129 12.24 17.03 -4.76
CA LEU A 129 13.47 16.48 -5.32
C LEU A 129 13.60 15.00 -4.99
N THR A 130 13.31 14.60 -3.74
CA THR A 130 13.36 13.18 -3.33
C THR A 130 12.38 12.34 -4.16
N ILE A 131 11.14 12.79 -4.36
CA ILE A 131 10.17 12.06 -5.20
C ILE A 131 10.67 11.93 -6.64
N ARG A 132 11.23 13.02 -7.22
CA ARG A 132 11.82 12.96 -8.57
C ARG A 132 12.93 11.90 -8.64
N LYS A 133 13.85 11.88 -7.67
CA LYS A 133 14.96 10.93 -7.63
C LYS A 133 14.49 9.48 -7.53
N ILE A 134 13.46 9.22 -6.74
CA ILE A 134 12.81 7.91 -6.66
C ILE A 134 12.23 7.51 -8.03
N ASN A 135 11.58 8.44 -8.74
CA ASN A 135 11.03 8.17 -10.06
C ASN A 135 12.14 7.97 -11.12
N ASP A 136 13.24 8.74 -11.04
CA ASP A 136 14.42 8.56 -11.93
C ASP A 136 15.01 7.15 -11.80
N SER A 137 14.89 6.52 -10.62
CA SER A 137 15.33 5.13 -10.37
C SER A 137 14.29 4.08 -10.79
N LEU A 138 13.27 4.45 -11.55
CA LEU A 138 12.18 3.58 -12.01
C LEU A 138 11.40 2.94 -10.84
N MET A 139 11.35 3.61 -9.71
CA MET A 139 10.49 3.31 -8.56
C MET A 139 9.45 4.40 -8.42
N ASP A 140 8.41 4.16 -7.64
CA ASP A 140 7.38 5.16 -7.35
C ASP A 140 6.87 5.09 -5.91
N THR A 141 6.12 6.13 -5.53
CA THR A 141 5.51 6.26 -4.21
C THR A 141 3.97 6.24 -4.27
N VAL A 142 3.42 6.17 -5.48
CA VAL A 142 1.97 6.18 -5.71
C VAL A 142 1.33 4.98 -5.04
N ALA A 143 0.24 5.19 -4.34
CA ALA A 143 -0.49 4.14 -3.61
C ALA A 143 0.33 3.36 -2.56
N ALA A 144 1.58 3.74 -2.28
CA ALA A 144 2.35 3.13 -1.19
C ALA A 144 1.70 3.38 0.18
N CYS A 145 0.84 4.39 0.30
CA CYS A 145 0.03 4.75 1.46
C CYS A 145 -1.39 5.18 1.03
N GLY A 146 -2.23 5.64 1.96
CA GLY A 146 -3.59 6.12 1.64
C GLY A 146 -4.67 5.02 1.78
N ASP A 147 -5.88 5.39 1.37
CA ASP A 147 -7.05 4.51 1.36
C ASP A 147 -7.21 3.88 -0.04
N VAL A 148 -6.30 3.00 -0.35
CA VAL A 148 -6.06 2.40 -1.66
C VAL A 148 -5.40 1.04 -1.43
N ASN A 149 -5.29 0.19 -2.46
CA ASN A 149 -4.45 -1.01 -2.38
C ASN A 149 -3.00 -0.61 -2.16
N ARG A 150 -2.37 -1.23 -1.17
CA ARG A 150 -0.98 -1.00 -0.77
C ARG A 150 -0.04 -1.90 -1.56
N ASN A 151 1.26 -1.83 -1.25
CA ASN A 151 2.23 -2.75 -1.82
C ASN A 151 1.74 -4.20 -1.73
N VAL A 152 1.77 -4.95 -2.82
CA VAL A 152 1.42 -6.37 -2.86
C VAL A 152 2.62 -7.19 -2.44
N MET A 153 2.43 -8.13 -1.53
CA MET A 153 3.50 -8.98 -1.00
C MET A 153 3.51 -10.35 -1.68
N CYS A 154 4.69 -10.94 -1.80
CA CYS A 154 4.87 -12.36 -2.08
C CYS A 154 6.12 -12.86 -1.36
N ASN A 155 6.50 -14.13 -1.54
CA ASN A 155 7.72 -14.68 -0.98
C ASN A 155 8.93 -13.76 -1.25
N PRO A 156 9.79 -13.49 -0.24
CA PRO A 156 10.92 -12.57 -0.37
C PRO A 156 12.07 -13.09 -1.24
N ASN A 157 12.10 -14.39 -1.58
CA ASN A 157 13.09 -14.97 -2.48
C ASN A 157 12.43 -15.55 -3.74
N PRO A 158 12.19 -14.74 -4.78
CA PRO A 158 11.55 -15.21 -6.01
C PRO A 158 12.43 -16.18 -6.82
N ASN A 159 13.75 -16.19 -6.56
CA ASN A 159 14.68 -17.08 -7.26
C ASN A 159 14.78 -18.47 -6.63
N GLN A 160 14.07 -18.71 -5.53
CA GLN A 160 14.07 -20.01 -4.84
C GLN A 160 13.55 -21.15 -5.73
N SER A 161 12.57 -20.89 -6.58
CA SER A 161 12.08 -21.83 -7.59
C SER A 161 11.28 -21.09 -8.67
N ARG A 162 10.97 -21.77 -9.80
CA ARG A 162 10.11 -21.26 -10.85
C ARG A 162 8.73 -20.81 -10.31
N LEU A 163 8.14 -21.56 -9.40
CA LEU A 163 6.84 -21.22 -8.80
C LEU A 163 6.87 -19.91 -7.99
N HIS A 164 7.99 -19.64 -7.30
CA HIS A 164 8.16 -18.38 -6.58
C HIS A 164 8.39 -17.18 -7.53
N ALA A 165 9.08 -17.41 -8.65
CA ALA A 165 9.21 -16.40 -9.70
C ALA A 165 7.84 -16.07 -10.34
N GLU A 166 7.02 -17.06 -10.63
CA GLU A 166 5.64 -16.88 -11.13
C GLU A 166 4.76 -16.12 -10.10
N ALA A 167 4.88 -16.44 -8.81
CA ALA A 167 4.16 -15.72 -7.75
C ALA A 167 4.57 -14.23 -7.67
N LEU A 168 5.84 -13.91 -7.92
CA LEU A 168 6.30 -12.52 -8.03
C LEU A 168 5.64 -11.80 -9.20
N GLU A 169 5.55 -12.43 -10.37
CA GLU A 169 4.89 -11.83 -11.54
C GLU A 169 3.39 -11.61 -11.29
N VAL A 170 2.72 -12.52 -10.59
CA VAL A 170 1.33 -12.33 -10.16
C VAL A 170 1.20 -11.15 -9.18
N ALA A 171 2.10 -11.03 -8.21
CA ALA A 171 2.10 -9.90 -7.28
C ALA A 171 2.33 -8.57 -8.01
N ARG A 172 3.20 -8.54 -9.02
CA ARG A 172 3.42 -7.39 -9.91
C ARG A 172 2.19 -7.06 -10.73
N ALA A 173 1.54 -8.06 -11.33
CA ALA A 173 0.33 -7.89 -12.12
C ALA A 173 -0.82 -7.30 -11.27
N ILE A 174 -1.07 -7.84 -10.09
CA ILE A 174 -2.06 -7.29 -9.15
C ILE A 174 -1.71 -5.85 -8.78
N SER A 175 -0.44 -5.58 -8.46
CA SER A 175 0.01 -4.23 -8.09
C SER A 175 -0.16 -3.24 -9.23
N ALA A 176 0.21 -3.59 -10.45
CA ALA A 176 0.07 -2.75 -11.63
C ALA A 176 -1.40 -2.47 -11.94
N HIS A 177 -2.24 -3.52 -11.94
CA HIS A 177 -3.67 -3.42 -12.23
C HIS A 177 -4.41 -2.54 -11.20
N LEU A 178 -4.07 -2.67 -9.92
CA LEU A 178 -4.68 -1.91 -8.83
C LEU A 178 -3.97 -0.58 -8.52
N THR A 179 -3.02 -0.15 -9.34
CA THR A 179 -2.44 1.18 -9.22
C THR A 179 -3.40 2.19 -9.82
N PRO A 180 -3.72 3.30 -9.10
CA PRO A 180 -4.61 4.31 -9.64
C PRO A 180 -4.17 4.85 -11.00
N ALA A 181 -5.09 4.90 -11.95
CA ALA A 181 -4.82 5.25 -13.35
C ALA A 181 -5.12 6.72 -13.68
N THR A 182 -5.34 7.58 -12.68
CA THR A 182 -5.61 9.00 -12.91
C THR A 182 -4.35 9.82 -13.16
N ARG A 183 -4.50 10.96 -13.84
CA ARG A 183 -3.44 11.95 -14.01
C ARG A 183 -3.16 12.79 -12.76
N ALA A 184 -3.79 12.48 -11.64
CA ALA A 184 -3.65 13.24 -10.38
C ALA A 184 -2.24 13.20 -9.79
N TYR A 185 -1.43 12.19 -10.14
CA TYR A 185 -0.16 11.91 -9.48
C TYR A 185 1.06 12.46 -10.21
N HIS A 186 0.96 12.89 -11.47
CA HIS A 186 2.11 13.37 -12.22
C HIS A 186 1.71 14.37 -13.30
N GLU A 187 2.63 15.25 -13.63
CA GLU A 187 2.53 16.24 -14.69
C GLU A 187 3.80 16.21 -15.52
N ILE A 188 3.68 16.48 -16.82
CA ILE A 188 4.82 16.60 -17.73
C ILE A 188 5.05 18.09 -18.00
N TRP A 189 6.26 18.52 -17.74
CA TRP A 189 6.73 19.88 -18.00
C TRP A 189 7.92 19.82 -18.94
N LEU A 190 7.90 20.61 -20.00
CA LEU A 190 9.10 20.88 -20.81
C LEU A 190 9.81 22.09 -20.25
N GLU A 191 11.13 22.02 -20.21
CA GLU A 191 12.01 23.12 -19.88
C GLU A 191 12.75 23.53 -21.16
N ASP A 192 12.67 24.80 -21.52
CA ASP A 192 13.36 25.35 -22.68
C ASP A 192 14.84 25.67 -22.38
N GLU A 193 15.58 26.14 -23.40
CA GLU A 193 17.00 26.50 -23.28
C GLU A 193 17.25 27.65 -22.29
N ASN A 194 16.23 28.44 -21.95
CA ASN A 194 16.29 29.54 -21.00
C ASN A 194 15.89 29.13 -19.57
N GLY A 195 15.50 27.87 -19.37
CA GLY A 195 15.01 27.37 -18.09
C GLY A 195 13.52 27.68 -17.83
N GLU A 196 12.80 28.20 -18.81
CA GLU A 196 11.36 28.39 -18.70
C GLU A 196 10.61 27.07 -18.82
N LYS A 197 9.67 26.84 -17.89
CA LYS A 197 8.90 25.61 -17.80
C LYS A 197 7.51 25.77 -18.34
N GLN A 198 7.18 24.97 -19.34
CA GLN A 198 5.83 24.88 -19.90
C GLN A 198 5.20 23.54 -19.51
N LYS A 199 4.02 23.59 -18.90
CA LYS A 199 3.21 22.40 -18.64
C LYS A 199 2.65 21.87 -19.95
N ILE A 200 2.97 20.62 -20.28
CA ILE A 200 2.49 19.94 -21.50
C ILE A 200 1.26 19.09 -21.19
N THR A 201 1.18 18.52 -20.00
CA THR A 201 -0.01 17.79 -19.58
C THR A 201 -1.17 18.79 -19.51
N PRO A 202 -2.27 18.61 -20.26
CA PRO A 202 -3.45 19.44 -20.11
C PRO A 202 -3.99 19.34 -18.70
N ASP A 203 -4.66 20.39 -18.23
CA ASP A 203 -5.38 20.29 -16.96
C ASP A 203 -6.37 19.12 -17.07
N PRO A 204 -6.40 18.24 -16.05
CA PRO A 204 -7.26 17.08 -16.14
C PRO A 204 -8.70 17.53 -16.26
N GLU A 205 -9.38 17.09 -17.32
CA GLU A 205 -10.83 16.98 -17.29
C GLU A 205 -11.20 16.21 -16.02
N PRO A 206 -12.36 16.45 -15.41
CA PRO A 206 -12.82 15.68 -14.25
C PRO A 206 -12.88 14.19 -14.63
N GLU A 207 -11.79 13.48 -14.42
CA GLU A 207 -11.67 12.07 -14.73
C GLU A 207 -11.82 11.29 -13.44
N GLU A 208 -12.89 10.52 -13.35
CA GLU A 208 -13.10 9.62 -12.22
C GLU A 208 -12.16 8.42 -12.36
N GLU A 209 -11.47 8.09 -11.29
CA GLU A 209 -10.59 6.93 -11.25
C GLU A 209 -11.40 5.64 -11.44
N PRO A 210 -11.09 4.79 -12.45
CA PRO A 210 -11.99 3.70 -12.87
C PRO A 210 -12.23 2.63 -11.82
N ILE A 211 -11.23 2.29 -11.00
CA ILE A 211 -11.33 1.24 -9.97
C ILE A 211 -11.83 1.84 -8.64
N TYR A 212 -11.23 2.94 -8.22
CA TYR A 212 -11.46 3.50 -6.89
C TYR A 212 -12.55 4.57 -6.82
N GLY A 213 -12.95 5.13 -7.95
CA GLY A 213 -13.88 6.24 -7.98
C GLY A 213 -13.32 7.51 -7.33
N LYS A 214 -14.17 8.51 -7.16
CA LYS A 214 -13.82 9.85 -6.68
C LYS A 214 -13.22 9.87 -5.26
N THR A 215 -13.73 9.02 -4.36
CA THR A 215 -13.37 9.05 -2.93
C THR A 215 -12.47 7.89 -2.51
N TYR A 216 -12.03 7.06 -3.44
CA TYR A 216 -11.20 5.90 -3.18
C TYR A 216 -11.84 4.92 -2.17
N LEU A 217 -11.02 4.11 -1.49
CA LEU A 217 -11.54 3.17 -0.50
C LEU A 217 -11.86 3.87 0.83
N PRO A 218 -12.76 3.31 1.64
CA PRO A 218 -13.00 3.82 3.00
C PRO A 218 -11.78 3.62 3.92
N ARG A 219 -10.90 2.66 3.60
CA ARG A 219 -9.68 2.37 4.36
C ARG A 219 -8.62 1.69 3.48
N LYS A 220 -7.36 1.67 3.96
CA LYS A 220 -6.25 0.92 3.33
C LYS A 220 -6.64 -0.52 3.03
N PHE A 221 -6.17 -1.02 1.90
CA PHE A 221 -6.34 -2.41 1.44
C PHE A 221 -4.97 -3.08 1.27
N LYS A 222 -4.87 -4.37 1.48
CA LYS A 222 -3.62 -5.11 1.48
C LYS A 222 -3.82 -6.45 0.78
N ALA A 223 -2.97 -6.75 -0.20
CA ALA A 223 -2.95 -8.02 -0.90
C ALA A 223 -1.62 -8.75 -0.71
N ALA A 224 -1.65 -10.08 -0.74
CA ALA A 224 -0.49 -10.94 -0.67
C ALA A 224 -0.69 -12.21 -1.51
N VAL A 225 0.42 -12.77 -2.04
CA VAL A 225 0.48 -14.04 -2.75
C VAL A 225 1.40 -14.97 -1.96
N ALA A 226 0.96 -16.19 -1.68
CA ALA A 226 1.75 -17.19 -0.97
C ALA A 226 1.92 -18.46 -1.80
N VAL A 227 3.09 -19.06 -1.73
CA VAL A 227 3.43 -20.33 -2.34
C VAL A 227 3.59 -21.39 -1.24
N PRO A 228 2.66 -22.34 -1.10
CA PRO A 228 2.83 -23.43 -0.13
C PRO A 228 4.15 -24.19 -0.37
N PRO A 229 4.75 -24.77 0.68
CA PRO A 229 4.22 -24.92 2.03
C PRO A 229 4.53 -23.77 3.00
N SER A 230 5.08 -22.64 2.53
CA SER A 230 5.45 -21.50 3.39
C SER A 230 4.39 -20.40 3.40
N ASN A 231 4.05 -19.90 4.61
CA ASN A 231 3.29 -18.67 4.80
C ASN A 231 4.20 -17.57 5.36
N ASP A 232 5.10 -17.07 4.54
CA ASP A 232 6.10 -16.04 4.89
C ASP A 232 5.61 -14.60 4.64
N VAL A 233 4.35 -14.44 4.24
CA VAL A 233 3.69 -13.15 3.98
C VAL A 233 2.55 -12.85 4.94
N ASP A 234 2.39 -13.63 6.01
CA ASP A 234 1.23 -13.53 6.91
C ASP A 234 -0.11 -13.47 6.14
N LEU A 235 -0.31 -14.39 5.21
CA LEU A 235 -1.39 -14.36 4.23
C LEU A 235 -2.74 -14.01 4.86
N PHE A 236 -3.12 -14.73 5.93
CA PHE A 236 -4.41 -14.55 6.61
C PHE A 236 -4.56 -13.22 7.36
N ALA A 237 -3.49 -12.41 7.48
CA ALA A 237 -3.53 -11.07 8.06
C ALA A 237 -3.76 -9.97 7.00
N ASN A 238 -4.01 -10.34 5.74
CA ASN A 238 -4.24 -9.43 4.62
C ASN A 238 -5.74 -9.34 4.28
N ASP A 239 -6.13 -8.21 3.67
CA ASP A 239 -7.51 -8.02 3.20
C ASP A 239 -7.84 -8.98 2.06
N LEU A 240 -6.84 -9.33 1.23
CA LEU A 240 -6.91 -10.25 0.11
C LEU A 240 -5.67 -11.13 0.08
N GLY A 241 -5.84 -12.43 -0.07
CA GLY A 241 -4.75 -13.39 -0.23
C GLY A 241 -5.00 -14.33 -1.40
N PHE A 242 -3.92 -14.68 -2.10
CA PHE A 242 -3.89 -15.70 -3.14
C PHE A 242 -2.92 -16.80 -2.74
N VAL A 243 -3.42 -18.01 -2.54
CA VAL A 243 -2.60 -19.20 -2.24
C VAL A 243 -2.43 -19.99 -3.52
N ALA A 244 -1.19 -20.13 -3.99
CA ALA A 244 -0.91 -20.92 -5.18
C ALA A 244 -1.37 -22.37 -5.01
N VAL A 245 -2.10 -22.89 -5.97
CA VAL A 245 -2.47 -24.29 -6.09
C VAL A 245 -1.55 -24.94 -7.12
N ILE A 246 -0.79 -25.92 -6.67
CA ILE A 246 0.27 -26.55 -7.44
C ILE A 246 -0.14 -27.98 -7.78
N GLU A 247 -0.15 -28.33 -9.06
CA GLU A 247 -0.37 -29.67 -9.59
C GLU A 247 0.70 -29.94 -10.64
N ASP A 248 1.31 -31.11 -10.59
CA ASP A 248 2.37 -31.52 -11.54
C ASP A 248 3.49 -30.46 -11.69
N ASP A 249 3.88 -29.85 -10.58
CA ASP A 249 4.92 -28.80 -10.49
C ASP A 249 4.59 -27.50 -11.26
N GLU A 250 3.30 -27.25 -11.52
CA GLU A 250 2.79 -26.01 -12.14
C GLU A 250 1.72 -25.35 -11.29
N ILE A 251 1.67 -23.99 -11.33
CA ILE A 251 0.58 -23.24 -10.70
C ILE A 251 -0.65 -23.30 -11.60
N VAL A 252 -1.65 -24.08 -11.20
CA VAL A 252 -2.92 -24.24 -11.94
C VAL A 252 -3.97 -23.19 -11.56
N GLY A 253 -3.72 -22.39 -10.54
CA GLY A 253 -4.59 -21.31 -10.08
C GLY A 253 -4.33 -20.95 -8.63
N TYR A 254 -5.27 -20.23 -8.03
CA TYR A 254 -5.14 -19.71 -6.68
C TYR A 254 -6.40 -19.92 -5.86
N THR A 255 -6.25 -20.41 -4.64
CA THR A 255 -7.30 -20.32 -3.62
C THR A 255 -7.29 -18.88 -3.07
N VAL A 256 -8.44 -18.23 -3.11
CA VAL A 256 -8.62 -16.82 -2.73
C VAL A 256 -9.05 -16.72 -1.28
N THR A 257 -8.40 -15.86 -0.50
CA THR A 257 -8.77 -15.58 0.89
C THR A 257 -9.08 -14.09 1.09
N VAL A 258 -10.06 -13.76 1.94
CA VAL A 258 -10.53 -12.37 2.13
C VAL A 258 -10.81 -12.02 3.59
N GLY A 259 -10.66 -10.75 3.93
CA GLY A 259 -11.13 -10.19 5.20
C GLY A 259 -10.21 -10.38 6.39
N GLY A 260 -8.91 -10.53 6.16
CA GLY A 260 -7.92 -10.58 7.23
C GLY A 260 -7.45 -9.19 7.70
N GLY A 261 -6.99 -9.14 8.96
CA GLY A 261 -6.39 -7.94 9.53
C GLY A 261 -6.23 -7.97 11.03
N MET A 262 -4.98 -7.91 11.51
CA MET A 262 -4.64 -8.06 12.93
C MET A 262 -4.78 -6.76 13.74
N GLY A 263 -4.93 -5.59 13.07
CA GLY A 263 -5.00 -4.31 13.77
C GLY A 263 -6.27 -4.15 14.61
N MET A 264 -6.11 -3.67 15.84
CA MET A 264 -7.18 -3.25 16.74
C MET A 264 -6.81 -1.97 17.47
N ASN A 265 -7.78 -1.26 18.02
CA ASN A 265 -7.56 -0.09 18.86
C ASN A 265 -7.83 -0.46 20.33
N HIS A 266 -6.87 -0.19 21.20
CA HIS A 266 -7.00 -0.45 22.62
C HIS A 266 -8.26 0.26 23.20
N GLY A 267 -9.01 -0.45 24.02
CA GLY A 267 -10.24 0.07 24.66
C GLY A 267 -11.44 0.24 23.73
N GLN A 268 -11.39 -0.24 22.48
CA GLN A 268 -12.50 -0.16 21.52
C GLN A 268 -12.93 -1.54 21.05
N ALA A 269 -13.91 -2.12 21.74
CA ALA A 269 -14.40 -3.48 21.52
C ALA A 269 -14.89 -3.76 20.08
N LYS A 270 -15.36 -2.73 19.37
CA LYS A 270 -15.76 -2.85 17.97
C LYS A 270 -14.58 -2.99 16.98
N THR A 271 -13.34 -2.91 17.46
CA THR A 271 -12.15 -3.17 16.67
C THR A 271 -11.45 -4.40 17.21
N PHE A 272 -11.23 -5.40 16.36
CA PHE A 272 -10.69 -6.70 16.74
C PHE A 272 -9.81 -7.28 15.61
N PRO A 273 -8.84 -8.16 15.92
CA PRO A 273 -8.11 -8.92 14.94
C PRO A 273 -9.01 -9.97 14.29
N ARG A 274 -8.80 -10.23 12.99
CA ARG A 274 -9.53 -11.25 12.24
C ARG A 274 -8.59 -11.91 11.23
N LEU A 275 -8.67 -13.22 11.11
CA LEU A 275 -8.03 -13.97 10.03
C LEU A 275 -8.94 -13.96 8.79
N ALA A 276 -8.31 -14.05 7.62
CA ALA A 276 -9.03 -14.13 6.36
C ALA A 276 -9.77 -15.48 6.21
N ASP A 277 -10.96 -15.44 5.62
CA ASP A 277 -11.71 -16.62 5.22
C ASP A 277 -11.37 -17.04 3.79
N VAL A 278 -11.56 -18.31 3.48
CA VAL A 278 -11.45 -18.84 2.12
C VAL A 278 -12.69 -18.48 1.33
N LEU A 279 -12.53 -17.76 0.21
CA LEU A 279 -13.63 -17.30 -0.65
C LEU A 279 -13.94 -18.30 -1.78
N GLY A 280 -12.93 -18.84 -2.44
CA GLY A 280 -13.08 -19.71 -3.60
C GLY A 280 -11.76 -19.95 -4.31
N PHE A 281 -11.84 -20.34 -5.59
CA PHE A 281 -10.69 -20.58 -6.45
C PHE A 281 -10.83 -19.79 -7.76
N CYS A 282 -9.70 -19.31 -8.30
CA CYS A 282 -9.62 -18.68 -9.62
C CYS A 282 -8.41 -19.20 -10.40
N THR A 283 -8.48 -19.14 -11.75
CA THR A 283 -7.33 -19.45 -12.62
C THR A 283 -6.31 -18.32 -12.61
N PRO A 284 -5.07 -18.52 -13.10
CA PRO A 284 -4.06 -17.46 -13.16
C PRO A 284 -4.53 -16.23 -13.93
N GLU A 285 -5.27 -16.39 -15.01
CA GLU A 285 -5.79 -15.32 -15.86
C GLU A 285 -6.87 -14.48 -15.17
N GLN A 286 -7.55 -15.04 -14.19
CA GLN A 286 -8.64 -14.39 -13.45
C GLN A 286 -8.17 -13.56 -12.27
N VAL A 287 -6.90 -13.69 -11.84
CA VAL A 287 -6.40 -13.12 -10.58
C VAL A 287 -6.61 -11.60 -10.48
N THR A 288 -6.28 -10.86 -11.53
CA THR A 288 -6.40 -9.40 -11.54
C THR A 288 -7.85 -8.94 -11.54
N ASP A 289 -8.72 -9.63 -12.27
CA ASP A 289 -10.17 -9.35 -12.30
C ASP A 289 -10.80 -9.64 -10.92
N VAL A 290 -10.49 -10.79 -10.34
CA VAL A 290 -10.94 -11.14 -8.98
C VAL A 290 -10.46 -10.11 -7.95
N ALA A 291 -9.20 -9.68 -8.02
CA ALA A 291 -8.67 -8.66 -7.14
C ALA A 291 -9.42 -7.33 -7.27
N GLU A 292 -9.71 -6.89 -8.50
CA GLU A 292 -10.48 -5.68 -8.76
C GLU A 292 -11.91 -5.76 -8.21
N LYS A 293 -12.62 -6.88 -8.44
CA LYS A 293 -14.01 -7.01 -7.98
C LYS A 293 -14.12 -7.08 -6.46
N ILE A 294 -13.12 -7.65 -5.78
CA ILE A 294 -13.03 -7.62 -4.31
C ILE A 294 -12.76 -6.18 -3.81
N VAL A 295 -11.85 -5.45 -4.47
CA VAL A 295 -11.55 -4.05 -4.14
C VAL A 295 -12.77 -3.16 -4.36
N THR A 296 -13.44 -3.28 -5.50
CA THR A 296 -14.63 -2.47 -5.81
C THR A 296 -15.82 -2.82 -4.93
N THR A 297 -15.97 -4.07 -4.50
CA THR A 297 -16.96 -4.45 -3.48
C THR A 297 -16.68 -3.73 -2.16
N GLN A 298 -15.42 -3.70 -1.70
CA GLN A 298 -15.04 -2.93 -0.50
C GLN A 298 -15.21 -1.43 -0.68
N ARG A 299 -14.96 -0.88 -1.88
CA ARG A 299 -15.19 0.52 -2.20
C ARG A 299 -16.64 0.92 -1.96
N ASP A 300 -17.57 0.11 -2.44
CA ASP A 300 -18.99 0.45 -2.48
C ASP A 300 -19.72 0.11 -1.17
N TYR A 301 -19.30 -0.92 -0.46
CA TYR A 301 -19.99 -1.42 0.74
C TYR A 301 -19.24 -1.25 2.07
N GLY A 302 -18.00 -0.81 2.04
CA GLY A 302 -17.24 -0.55 3.27
C GLY A 302 -17.76 0.70 4.02
N ASP A 303 -17.69 0.66 5.34
CA ASP A 303 -18.17 1.76 6.19
C ASP A 303 -17.37 3.05 5.95
N ARG A 304 -18.06 4.11 5.56
CA ARG A 304 -17.51 5.46 5.33
C ARG A 304 -17.83 6.45 6.44
N THR A 305 -18.59 6.01 7.46
CA THR A 305 -19.00 6.84 8.60
C THR A 305 -18.07 6.66 9.79
N ASP A 306 -17.62 5.43 10.06
CA ASP A 306 -16.67 5.13 11.11
C ASP A 306 -15.34 4.57 10.55
N ARG A 307 -14.35 5.42 10.47
CA ARG A 307 -13.01 5.04 9.97
C ARG A 307 -12.34 3.91 10.77
N LYS A 308 -12.78 3.62 12.01
CA LYS A 308 -12.25 2.52 12.82
C LYS A 308 -12.89 1.18 12.45
N HIS A 309 -14.06 1.21 11.82
CA HIS A 309 -14.80 0.04 11.33
C HIS A 309 -14.79 -0.12 9.81
N ALA A 310 -13.94 0.59 9.09
CA ALA A 310 -13.93 0.75 7.64
C ALA A 310 -13.07 -0.27 6.86
N ARG A 311 -12.44 -1.26 7.53
CA ARG A 311 -11.62 -2.30 6.86
C ARG A 311 -12.50 -3.40 6.29
N LEU A 312 -12.03 -4.07 5.20
CA LEU A 312 -12.73 -5.20 4.57
C LEU A 312 -13.17 -6.27 5.56
N LYS A 313 -12.37 -6.57 6.56
CA LYS A 313 -12.71 -7.55 7.59
C LYS A 313 -14.03 -7.28 8.29
N TYR A 314 -14.36 -6.01 8.49
CA TYR A 314 -15.63 -5.61 9.10
C TYR A 314 -16.79 -5.68 8.12
N THR A 315 -16.56 -5.33 6.85
CA THR A 315 -17.57 -5.49 5.79
C THR A 315 -18.01 -6.96 5.67
N ILE A 316 -17.06 -7.89 5.76
CA ILE A 316 -17.36 -9.34 5.73
C ILE A 316 -18.03 -9.79 7.02
N GLU A 317 -17.57 -9.32 8.18
CA GLU A 317 -18.18 -9.67 9.48
C GLU A 317 -19.64 -9.20 9.57
N ASP A 318 -19.91 -7.98 9.10
CA ASP A 318 -21.26 -7.37 9.19
C ASP A 318 -22.24 -7.97 8.18
N ARG A 319 -21.78 -8.38 6.99
CA ARG A 319 -22.63 -8.84 5.88
C ARG A 319 -22.62 -10.35 5.66
N GLY A 320 -21.61 -11.02 6.15
CA GLY A 320 -21.38 -12.45 5.94
C GLY A 320 -20.55 -12.77 4.69
N LEU A 321 -19.82 -13.88 4.75
CA LEU A 321 -18.95 -14.35 3.66
C LEU A 321 -19.74 -14.73 2.41
N ASP A 322 -20.87 -15.41 2.57
CA ASP A 322 -21.70 -15.86 1.44
C ASP A 322 -22.27 -14.68 0.65
N TRP A 323 -22.72 -13.64 1.37
CA TRP A 323 -23.15 -12.40 0.73
C TRP A 323 -21.99 -11.76 -0.04
N PHE A 324 -20.81 -11.67 0.59
CA PHE A 324 -19.63 -11.05 -0.02
C PHE A 324 -19.21 -11.80 -1.29
N ARG A 325 -19.21 -13.16 -1.22
CA ARG A 325 -18.94 -14.02 -2.38
C ARG A 325 -19.93 -13.76 -3.52
N GLY A 326 -21.22 -13.74 -3.22
CA GLY A 326 -22.28 -13.51 -4.20
C GLY A 326 -22.15 -12.13 -4.88
N GLU A 327 -21.79 -11.10 -4.13
CA GLU A 327 -21.56 -9.76 -4.69
C GLU A 327 -20.33 -9.72 -5.61
N VAL A 328 -19.22 -10.36 -5.20
CA VAL A 328 -18.01 -10.48 -6.04
C VAL A 328 -18.32 -11.25 -7.33
N GLU A 329 -18.98 -12.40 -7.26
CA GLU A 329 -19.36 -13.23 -8.42
C GLU A 329 -20.33 -12.49 -9.36
N SER A 330 -21.24 -11.70 -8.81
CA SER A 330 -22.14 -10.83 -9.60
C SER A 330 -21.36 -9.80 -10.43
N ARG A 331 -20.30 -9.22 -9.86
CA ARG A 331 -19.43 -8.25 -10.55
C ARG A 331 -18.51 -8.92 -11.57
N LEU A 332 -18.07 -10.15 -11.30
CA LEU A 332 -17.25 -10.95 -12.20
C LEU A 332 -18.04 -11.40 -13.43
N GLY A 333 -19.36 -11.66 -13.30
CA GLY A 333 -20.19 -12.29 -14.31
C GLY A 333 -19.97 -13.81 -14.44
N TYR A 334 -19.19 -14.39 -13.54
CA TYR A 334 -18.96 -15.83 -13.41
C TYR A 334 -18.78 -16.24 -11.94
N ALA A 335 -18.99 -17.52 -11.64
CA ALA A 335 -18.79 -18.06 -10.30
C ALA A 335 -17.32 -18.41 -10.05
N LEU A 336 -16.83 -18.16 -8.85
CA LEU A 336 -15.54 -18.68 -8.39
C LEU A 336 -15.60 -20.21 -8.26
N GLY A 337 -14.52 -20.87 -8.61
CA GLY A 337 -14.37 -22.29 -8.42
C GLY A 337 -14.47 -22.70 -6.94
N GLN A 338 -14.67 -24.00 -6.71
CA GLN A 338 -14.56 -24.56 -5.37
C GLN A 338 -13.10 -24.39 -4.89
N ALA A 339 -12.92 -23.87 -3.69
CA ALA A 339 -11.61 -23.73 -3.08
C ALA A 339 -10.87 -25.08 -3.06
N ARG A 340 -9.61 -25.08 -3.44
CA ARG A 340 -8.75 -26.24 -3.39
C ARG A 340 -7.98 -26.29 -2.07
N PRO A 341 -7.73 -27.50 -1.53
CA PRO A 341 -6.99 -27.66 -0.29
C PRO A 341 -5.55 -27.16 -0.45
N PHE A 342 -5.02 -26.60 0.59
CA PHE A 342 -3.61 -26.22 0.73
C PHE A 342 -3.17 -26.44 2.17
N GLU A 343 -1.87 -26.57 2.38
CA GLU A 343 -1.27 -26.72 3.70
C GLU A 343 -0.03 -25.86 3.82
N PHE A 344 0.12 -25.21 4.96
CA PHE A 344 1.33 -24.49 5.34
C PHE A 344 2.00 -25.24 6.51
N ASP A 345 3.24 -25.63 6.31
CA ASP A 345 4.07 -26.28 7.34
C ASP A 345 4.93 -25.26 8.11
N HIS A 346 5.03 -24.03 7.58
CA HIS A 346 5.86 -22.96 8.14
C HIS A 346 5.16 -21.60 8.05
N ASN A 347 5.26 -20.83 9.13
CA ASN A 347 4.88 -19.42 9.17
C ASN A 347 6.10 -18.56 9.51
N GLY A 348 6.22 -17.41 8.83
CA GLY A 348 7.31 -16.45 9.03
C GLY A 348 8.49 -16.67 8.11
N ASP A 349 9.52 -15.85 8.32
CA ASP A 349 10.69 -15.81 7.46
C ASP A 349 11.61 -17.02 7.65
N ARG A 350 12.25 -17.42 6.55
CA ARG A 350 13.35 -18.41 6.59
C ARG A 350 14.67 -17.67 6.36
N TYR A 351 15.54 -17.70 7.38
CA TYR A 351 16.84 -17.03 7.33
C TYR A 351 17.94 -18.00 6.92
N GLY A 352 19.03 -17.46 6.40
CA GLY A 352 20.21 -18.19 5.97
C GLY A 352 20.29 -18.39 4.48
N TRP A 353 21.17 -19.29 4.07
CA TRP A 353 21.45 -19.59 2.67
C TRP A 353 20.45 -20.59 2.10
N VAL A 354 20.02 -20.32 0.87
CA VAL A 354 19.19 -21.20 0.05
C VAL A 354 19.79 -21.25 -1.35
N ASP A 355 19.99 -22.43 -1.89
CA ASP A 355 20.45 -22.62 -3.28
C ASP A 355 19.25 -22.72 -4.21
N ASP A 356 19.35 -22.09 -5.39
CA ASP A 356 18.35 -22.20 -6.45
C ASP A 356 18.66 -23.36 -7.42
N GLU A 357 17.72 -23.61 -8.32
CA GLU A 357 17.83 -24.66 -9.34
C GLU A 357 18.99 -24.45 -10.35
N ASN A 358 19.53 -23.23 -10.42
CA ASN A 358 20.63 -22.85 -11.30
C ASN A 358 22.00 -22.93 -10.61
N GLY A 359 22.02 -23.30 -9.34
CA GLY A 359 23.25 -23.40 -8.53
C GLY A 359 23.75 -22.05 -7.97
N ASN A 360 22.88 -21.03 -7.94
CA ASN A 360 23.17 -19.79 -7.23
C ASN A 360 22.71 -19.90 -5.78
N SER A 361 23.43 -19.23 -4.89
CA SER A 361 23.09 -19.18 -3.47
C SER A 361 22.49 -17.82 -3.11
N HIS A 362 21.37 -17.84 -2.38
CA HIS A 362 20.63 -16.67 -1.93
C HIS A 362 20.70 -16.59 -0.39
N LEU A 363 21.01 -15.42 0.15
CA LEU A 363 21.10 -15.20 1.58
C LEU A 363 19.93 -14.34 2.07
N THR A 364 19.11 -14.90 2.97
CA THR A 364 18.10 -14.15 3.71
C THR A 364 18.65 -13.71 5.06
N LEU A 365 18.69 -12.40 5.28
CA LEU A 365 19.19 -11.76 6.49
C LEU A 365 18.06 -11.23 7.36
N PHE A 366 18.22 -11.38 8.67
CA PHE A 366 17.39 -10.65 9.63
C PHE A 366 17.89 -9.20 9.77
N ILE A 367 17.03 -8.24 9.47
CA ILE A 367 17.31 -6.81 9.67
C ILE A 367 16.55 -6.31 10.88
N GLN A 368 17.25 -6.07 11.98
CA GLN A 368 16.63 -5.63 13.23
C GLN A 368 15.83 -4.34 13.05
N ASN A 369 14.53 -4.38 13.40
CA ASN A 369 13.58 -3.27 13.22
C ASN A 369 13.46 -2.77 11.76
N GLY A 370 13.93 -3.54 10.77
CA GLY A 370 13.98 -3.13 9.38
C GLY A 370 14.84 -1.87 9.17
N CYS A 371 15.86 -1.65 9.99
CA CYS A 371 16.66 -0.41 9.98
C CYS A 371 18.06 -0.73 9.47
N VAL A 372 18.42 -0.12 8.34
CA VAL A 372 19.74 -0.17 7.74
C VAL A 372 20.36 1.23 7.85
N VAL A 373 21.55 1.32 8.37
CA VAL A 373 22.24 2.58 8.63
C VAL A 373 23.74 2.38 8.62
N ASP A 374 24.47 3.30 7.99
CA ASP A 374 25.92 3.36 8.09
C ASP A 374 26.36 3.67 9.51
N THR A 375 27.37 2.94 9.96
CA THR A 375 28.10 3.28 11.18
C THR A 375 29.57 3.37 10.86
N ASP A 376 30.36 3.97 11.78
CA ASP A 376 31.80 4.10 11.61
C ASP A 376 32.52 2.73 11.48
N GLU A 377 31.90 1.68 12.04
CA GLU A 377 32.45 0.31 12.01
C GLU A 377 31.88 -0.53 10.85
N PHE A 378 30.64 -0.27 10.43
CA PHE A 378 29.92 -1.08 9.44
C PHE A 378 29.18 -0.15 8.45
N PRO A 379 29.79 0.16 7.30
CA PRO A 379 29.08 0.86 6.21
C PRO A 379 28.00 -0.06 5.59
N MET A 380 26.94 0.55 5.07
CA MET A 380 25.85 -0.13 4.35
C MET A 380 26.30 -0.81 3.08
#